data_ea0ecfe9274e9a65876df70b30d6e883
#
_entry.id   ea0ecfe9274e9a65876df70b30d6e883
#
_cell.length_a   1.000
_cell.length_b   1.000
_cell.length_c   1.000
_cell.angle_alpha   90.00
_cell.angle_beta   90.00
_cell.angle_gamma   90.00
#
_symmetry.space_group_name_H-M   'P 1'
#
loop_
_entity.id
_entity.type
_entity.pdbx_description
1 polymer ?
#
loop_
_entity_poly.entity_id
_entity_poly.type
_entity_poly.pdbx_seq_one_letter_code
_entity_poly.pdbx_strand_id
1 'polypeptide(L)'
;MTTSLSVVFIPVSDLDAALAFYRDALGLEVRNDVSADAFRWVTLGAPGQDVDIVLSQPHAGRSQAEGDALLTLVTQGSLQAAIFRTDDLDATFEQVRASGAEVLQEPVSQPWGARDCAFRDPSGNLVRIAQA
;
A
#
# COMPACT_ATOMS: atom_id res chain seq x y z
N MET A 1 30.26 -0.34 -8.31
CA MET A 1 29.15 0.45 -7.74
C MET A 1 27.84 -0.14 -8.21
N THR A 2 26.95 -0.46 -7.29
CA THR A 2 25.65 -1.07 -7.58
C THR A 2 24.54 -0.25 -6.91
N THR A 3 23.46 -0.01 -7.64
CA THR A 3 22.29 0.70 -7.12
C THR A 3 21.19 -0.30 -6.80
N SER A 4 20.54 -0.14 -5.67
CA SER A 4 19.43 -0.98 -5.25
C SER A 4 18.26 -0.12 -4.74
N LEU A 5 17.06 -0.69 -4.77
CA LEU A 5 15.87 -0.02 -4.26
C LEU A 5 15.88 -0.05 -2.74
N SER A 6 15.70 1.11 -2.10
CA SER A 6 15.71 1.25 -0.65
C SER A 6 14.34 1.56 -0.09
N VAL A 7 13.69 2.61 -0.59
CA VAL A 7 12.44 3.14 -0.02
C VAL A 7 11.50 3.56 -1.14
N VAL A 8 10.23 3.25 -0.97
CA VAL A 8 9.14 3.79 -1.81
C VAL A 8 8.09 4.43 -0.91
N PHE A 9 7.27 5.33 -1.48
CA PHE A 9 6.27 6.09 -0.72
C PHE A 9 4.87 5.78 -1.22
N ILE A 10 3.92 5.64 -0.28
CA ILE A 10 2.49 5.51 -0.59
C ILE A 10 1.76 6.62 0.15
N PRO A 11 1.10 7.55 -0.57
CA PRO A 11 0.28 8.58 0.08
C PRO A 11 -1.02 7.96 0.59
N VAL A 12 -1.35 8.25 1.85
CA VAL A 12 -2.57 7.74 2.49
C VAL A 12 -3.28 8.87 3.23
N SER A 13 -4.61 8.86 3.23
CA SER A 13 -5.40 9.91 3.87
C SER A 13 -5.53 9.70 5.38
N ASP A 14 -5.49 8.45 5.84
CA ASP A 14 -5.65 8.06 7.25
C ASP A 14 -4.63 6.97 7.57
N LEU A 15 -3.63 7.32 8.38
CA LEU A 15 -2.55 6.39 8.70
C LEU A 15 -3.01 5.20 9.55
N ASP A 16 -3.94 5.40 10.47
CA ASP A 16 -4.43 4.29 11.30
C ASP A 16 -5.24 3.30 10.46
N ALA A 17 -6.08 3.79 9.56
CA ALA A 17 -6.79 2.93 8.62
C ALA A 17 -5.82 2.21 7.66
N ALA A 18 -4.79 2.91 7.20
CA ALA A 18 -3.75 2.32 6.35
C ALA A 18 -2.99 1.20 7.09
N LEU A 19 -2.69 1.37 8.36
CA LEU A 19 -2.04 0.34 9.18
C LEU A 19 -2.93 -0.90 9.33
N ALA A 20 -4.23 -0.73 9.49
CA ALA A 20 -5.16 -1.86 9.52
C ALA A 20 -5.10 -2.68 8.23
N PHE A 21 -4.89 -2.03 7.09
CA PHE A 21 -4.75 -2.71 5.80
C PHE A 21 -3.35 -3.31 5.60
N TYR A 22 -2.31 -2.48 5.67
CA TYR A 22 -0.95 -2.92 5.31
C TYR A 22 -0.30 -3.78 6.37
N ARG A 23 -0.47 -3.45 7.64
CA ARG A 23 0.10 -4.22 8.75
C ARG A 23 -0.77 -5.43 9.11
N ASP A 24 -2.07 -5.19 9.37
CA ASP A 24 -2.93 -6.21 9.96
C ASP A 24 -3.46 -7.19 8.91
N ALA A 25 -3.94 -6.69 7.76
CA ALA A 25 -4.47 -7.54 6.70
C ALA A 25 -3.38 -8.15 5.82
N LEU A 26 -2.41 -7.36 5.36
CA LEU A 26 -1.33 -7.85 4.50
C LEU A 26 -0.17 -8.48 5.26
N GLY A 27 -0.01 -8.19 6.54
CA GLY A 27 1.03 -8.80 7.35
C GLY A 27 2.40 -8.12 7.26
N LEU A 28 2.45 -6.86 6.82
CA LEU A 28 3.69 -6.10 6.85
C LEU A 28 4.02 -5.70 8.30
N GLU A 29 5.30 -5.46 8.58
CA GLU A 29 5.75 -5.05 9.91
C GLU A 29 6.10 -3.57 9.93
N VAL A 30 5.78 -2.90 11.05
CA VAL A 30 6.18 -1.52 11.28
C VAL A 30 7.66 -1.50 11.67
N ARG A 31 8.45 -0.71 10.94
CA ARG A 31 9.88 -0.52 11.19
C ARG A 31 10.19 0.81 11.85
N ASN A 32 9.35 1.82 11.60
CA ASN A 32 9.49 3.13 12.22
C ASN A 32 8.15 3.86 12.20
N ASP A 33 7.92 4.73 13.18
CA ASP A 33 6.70 5.54 13.27
C ASP A 33 7.11 6.88 13.88
N VAL A 34 7.16 7.91 13.06
CA VAL A 34 7.69 9.23 13.43
C VAL A 34 6.65 10.30 13.18
N SER A 35 6.45 11.15 14.18
CA SER A 35 5.65 12.37 14.05
C SER A 35 6.57 13.58 14.19
N ALA A 36 6.46 14.52 13.25
CA ALA A 36 7.20 15.77 13.25
C ALA A 36 6.31 16.88 12.71
N ASP A 37 6.28 18.03 13.39
CA ASP A 37 5.38 19.14 13.09
C ASP A 37 3.92 18.66 13.10
N ALA A 38 3.18 18.83 12.01
CA ALA A 38 1.77 18.42 11.93
C ALA A 38 1.59 17.08 11.22
N PHE A 39 2.68 16.36 10.92
CA PHE A 39 2.63 15.17 10.07
C PHE A 39 3.21 13.94 10.76
N ARG A 40 2.81 12.79 10.26
CA ARG A 40 3.25 11.48 10.72
C ARG A 40 3.68 10.63 9.53
N TRP A 41 4.79 9.92 9.67
CA TRP A 41 5.29 8.97 8.68
C TRP A 41 5.44 7.61 9.33
N VAL A 42 4.90 6.58 8.68
CA VAL A 42 5.03 5.22 9.16
C VAL A 42 5.77 4.40 8.12
N THR A 43 6.87 3.79 8.53
CA THR A 43 7.67 2.93 7.66
C THR A 43 7.32 1.48 7.93
N LEU A 44 6.97 0.76 6.86
CA LEU A 44 6.62 -0.65 6.90
C LEU A 44 7.55 -1.44 5.98
N GLY A 45 7.61 -2.75 6.17
CA GLY A 45 8.29 -3.65 5.25
C GLY A 45 7.80 -5.07 5.40
N ALA A 46 8.04 -5.89 4.39
CA ALA A 46 7.77 -7.31 4.46
C ALA A 46 8.86 -8.00 5.29
N PRO A 47 8.51 -8.93 6.19
CA PRO A 47 9.51 -9.67 6.95
C PRO A 47 10.54 -10.32 6.02
N GLY A 48 11.82 -10.06 6.30
CA GLY A 48 12.93 -10.60 5.49
C GLY A 48 13.25 -9.84 4.22
N GLN A 49 12.54 -8.77 3.90
CA GLN A 49 12.82 -7.92 2.73
C GLN A 49 13.38 -6.57 3.17
N ASP A 50 14.41 -6.09 2.47
CA ASP A 50 15.10 -4.85 2.86
C ASP A 50 14.42 -3.57 2.36
N VAL A 51 13.49 -3.67 1.41
CA VAL A 51 12.78 -2.50 0.88
C VAL A 51 11.76 -2.00 1.89
N ASP A 52 11.80 -0.71 2.15
CA ASP A 52 10.85 -0.04 3.04
C ASP A 52 9.75 0.65 2.25
N ILE A 53 8.57 0.67 2.83
CA ILE A 53 7.41 1.43 2.33
C ILE A 53 7.08 2.49 3.38
N VAL A 54 7.09 3.76 2.98
CA VAL A 54 6.69 4.85 3.86
C VAL A 54 5.26 5.27 3.52
N LEU A 55 4.37 5.13 4.50
CA LEU A 55 3.02 5.69 4.41
C LEU A 55 3.08 7.14 4.87
N SER A 56 2.66 8.06 4.03
CA SER A 56 2.74 9.48 4.31
C SER A 56 1.45 10.21 3.96
N GLN A 57 1.18 11.28 4.69
CA GLN A 57 0.02 12.12 4.43
C GLN A 57 0.26 12.96 3.16
N PRO A 58 -0.78 13.22 2.35
CA PRO A 58 -0.60 13.91 1.06
C PRO A 58 0.01 15.30 1.18
N HIS A 59 -0.23 16.00 2.29
CA HIS A 59 0.28 17.37 2.49
C HIS A 59 1.70 17.42 3.03
N ALA A 60 2.27 16.29 3.48
CA ALA A 60 3.61 16.27 4.03
C ALA A 60 4.66 16.63 2.97
N GLY A 61 5.41 17.69 3.21
CA GLY A 61 6.43 18.19 2.29
C GLY A 61 5.93 18.85 1.02
N ARG A 62 4.63 19.19 0.96
CA ARG A 62 3.99 19.82 -0.22
C ARG A 62 3.26 21.09 0.17
N SER A 63 2.99 21.95 -0.81
CA SER A 63 2.10 23.09 -0.62
C SER A 63 0.67 22.59 -0.35
N GLN A 64 -0.18 23.46 0.19
CA GLN A 64 -1.59 23.13 0.42
C GLN A 64 -2.28 22.70 -0.89
N ALA A 65 -2.05 23.43 -1.97
CA ALA A 65 -2.65 23.12 -3.27
C ALA A 65 -2.18 21.77 -3.83
N GLU A 66 -0.91 21.46 -3.71
CA GLU A 66 -0.34 20.18 -4.17
C GLU A 66 -0.86 19.02 -3.32
N GLY A 67 -0.91 19.19 -2.01
CA GLY A 67 -1.46 18.19 -1.10
C GLY A 67 -2.94 17.93 -1.38
N ASP A 68 -3.73 18.97 -1.62
CA ASP A 68 -5.15 18.85 -1.98
C ASP A 68 -5.32 18.08 -3.29
N ALA A 69 -4.51 18.39 -4.30
CA ALA A 69 -4.55 17.71 -5.59
C ALA A 69 -4.20 16.23 -5.45
N LEU A 70 -3.16 15.92 -4.69
CA LEU A 70 -2.75 14.53 -4.44
C LEU A 70 -3.83 13.76 -3.67
N LEU A 71 -4.41 14.37 -2.64
CA LEU A 71 -5.49 13.76 -1.86
C LEU A 71 -6.70 13.43 -2.76
N THR A 72 -7.06 14.34 -3.65
CA THR A 72 -8.15 14.10 -4.61
C THR A 72 -7.83 12.90 -5.50
N LEU A 73 -6.62 12.81 -6.05
CA LEU A 73 -6.22 11.70 -6.91
C LEU A 73 -6.21 10.37 -6.17
N VAL A 74 -5.74 10.36 -4.93
CA VAL A 74 -5.74 9.16 -4.09
C VAL A 74 -7.17 8.69 -3.82
N THR A 75 -8.01 9.59 -3.32
CA THR A 75 -9.37 9.22 -2.88
C THR A 75 -10.29 8.86 -4.04
N GLN A 76 -10.06 9.40 -5.23
CA GLN A 76 -10.83 9.02 -6.42
C GLN A 76 -10.32 7.72 -7.07
N GLY A 77 -9.23 7.13 -6.57
CA GLY A 77 -8.73 5.85 -7.03
C GLY A 77 -7.82 5.91 -8.26
N SER A 78 -7.22 7.05 -8.54
CA SER A 78 -6.36 7.24 -9.72
C SER A 78 -4.94 6.71 -9.55
N LEU A 79 -4.52 6.40 -8.32
CA LEU A 79 -3.13 6.00 -8.05
C LEU A 79 -3.00 4.51 -7.78
N GLN A 80 -1.90 3.93 -8.30
CA GLN A 80 -1.44 2.61 -7.91
C GLN A 80 -0.42 2.77 -6.77
N ALA A 81 -0.61 1.98 -5.70
CA ALA A 81 0.34 1.98 -4.59
C ALA A 81 1.50 1.02 -4.87
N ALA A 82 1.21 -0.26 -5.00
CA ALA A 82 2.23 -1.28 -5.14
C ALA A 82 1.65 -2.58 -5.68
N ILE A 83 2.55 -3.46 -6.13
CA ILE A 83 2.24 -4.86 -6.42
C ILE A 83 3.02 -5.69 -5.42
N PHE A 84 2.31 -6.44 -4.58
CA PHE A 84 2.90 -7.38 -3.65
C PHE A 84 2.92 -8.78 -4.26
N ARG A 85 3.76 -9.66 -3.72
CA ARG A 85 3.85 -11.05 -4.15
C ARG A 85 3.61 -11.95 -2.95
N THR A 86 2.88 -13.04 -3.16
CA THR A 86 2.60 -14.03 -2.14
C THR A 86 2.85 -15.43 -2.69
N ASP A 87 3.21 -16.37 -1.84
CA ASP A 87 3.34 -17.78 -2.22
C ASP A 87 1.98 -18.51 -2.19
N ASP A 88 0.95 -17.91 -1.61
CA ASP A 88 -0.42 -18.46 -1.57
C ASP A 88 -1.44 -17.35 -1.82
N LEU A 89 -1.75 -17.11 -3.09
CA LEU A 89 -2.65 -16.04 -3.49
C LEU A 89 -4.06 -16.22 -2.93
N ASP A 90 -4.61 -17.42 -2.97
CA ASP A 90 -5.98 -17.65 -2.53
C ASP A 90 -6.13 -17.39 -1.02
N ALA A 91 -5.18 -17.85 -0.21
CA ALA A 91 -5.18 -17.62 1.24
C ALA A 91 -4.99 -16.11 1.55
N THR A 92 -4.07 -15.45 0.87
CA THR A 92 -3.83 -14.01 1.04
C THR A 92 -5.06 -13.21 0.64
N PHE A 93 -5.67 -13.55 -0.49
CA PHE A 93 -6.90 -12.89 -0.94
C PHE A 93 -8.01 -12.97 0.12
N GLU A 94 -8.26 -14.17 0.64
CA GLU A 94 -9.29 -14.37 1.65
C GLU A 94 -9.00 -13.60 2.95
N GLN A 95 -7.74 -13.54 3.37
CA GLN A 95 -7.34 -12.79 4.55
C GLN A 95 -7.59 -11.28 4.37
N VAL A 96 -7.22 -10.73 3.24
CA VAL A 96 -7.42 -9.29 2.95
C VAL A 96 -8.90 -8.99 2.76
N ARG A 97 -9.63 -9.84 2.04
CA ARG A 97 -11.08 -9.68 1.86
C ARG A 97 -11.81 -9.70 3.21
N ALA A 98 -11.45 -10.60 4.10
CA ALA A 98 -12.08 -10.73 5.42
C ALA A 98 -11.86 -9.51 6.31
N SER A 99 -10.83 -8.70 6.05
CA SER A 99 -10.58 -7.44 6.76
C SER A 99 -11.57 -6.33 6.39
N GLY A 100 -12.39 -6.53 5.36
CA GLY A 100 -13.34 -5.54 4.87
C GLY A 100 -12.82 -4.67 3.74
N ALA A 101 -11.63 -4.95 3.20
CA ALA A 101 -11.07 -4.20 2.09
C ALA A 101 -11.93 -4.33 0.82
N GLU A 102 -12.01 -3.26 0.04
CA GLU A 102 -12.75 -3.27 -1.22
C GLU A 102 -12.03 -4.15 -2.24
N VAL A 103 -12.72 -5.15 -2.77
CA VAL A 103 -12.20 -6.04 -3.80
C VAL A 103 -12.45 -5.41 -5.17
N LEU A 104 -11.39 -5.18 -5.94
CA LEU A 104 -11.50 -4.71 -7.32
C LEU A 104 -11.48 -5.87 -8.31
N GLN A 105 -10.72 -6.92 -8.00
CA GLN A 105 -10.59 -8.09 -8.86
C GLN A 105 -10.26 -9.31 -8.01
N GLU A 106 -11.05 -10.36 -8.15
CA GLU A 106 -10.76 -11.66 -7.54
C GLU A 106 -9.56 -12.33 -8.23
N PRO A 107 -8.94 -13.34 -7.59
CA PRO A 107 -7.83 -14.05 -8.21
C PRO A 107 -8.18 -14.57 -9.61
N VAL A 108 -7.39 -14.18 -10.60
CA VAL A 108 -7.58 -14.56 -12.00
C VAL A 108 -6.24 -14.63 -12.71
N SER A 109 -6.14 -15.50 -13.71
CA SER A 109 -4.97 -15.56 -14.57
C SER A 109 -5.08 -14.48 -15.65
N GLN A 110 -4.07 -13.62 -15.72
CA GLN A 110 -4.00 -12.55 -16.70
C GLN A 110 -3.50 -13.07 -18.06
N PRO A 111 -3.84 -12.39 -19.15
CA PRO A 111 -3.36 -12.80 -20.50
C PRO A 111 -1.84 -12.86 -20.62
N TRP A 112 -1.10 -12.08 -19.82
CA TRP A 112 0.37 -12.06 -19.85
C TRP A 112 1.00 -13.13 -18.93
N GLY A 113 0.20 -14.01 -18.31
CA GLY A 113 0.68 -15.18 -17.57
C GLY A 113 0.69 -15.05 -16.04
N ALA A 114 0.56 -13.84 -15.50
CA ALA A 114 0.47 -13.66 -14.05
C ALA A 114 -0.90 -14.07 -13.53
N ARG A 115 -0.93 -14.66 -12.31
CA ARG A 115 -2.17 -14.87 -11.57
C ARG A 115 -2.18 -13.88 -10.42
N ASP A 116 -3.18 -13.02 -10.35
CA ASP A 116 -3.23 -11.94 -9.37
C ASP A 116 -4.65 -11.57 -8.96
N CYS A 117 -4.73 -10.72 -7.93
CA CYS A 117 -5.96 -10.07 -7.49
C CYS A 117 -5.68 -8.59 -7.22
N ALA A 118 -6.72 -7.81 -7.00
CA ALA A 118 -6.59 -6.38 -6.73
C ALA A 118 -7.59 -5.91 -5.69
N PHE A 119 -7.11 -5.02 -4.83
CA PHE A 119 -7.89 -4.36 -3.79
C PHE A 119 -7.69 -2.85 -3.89
N ARG A 120 -8.57 -2.12 -3.22
CA ARG A 120 -8.35 -0.73 -2.88
C ARG A 120 -7.93 -0.65 -1.42
N ASP A 121 -6.87 0.11 -1.12
CA ASP A 121 -6.57 0.37 0.29
C ASP A 121 -7.60 1.35 0.87
N PRO A 122 -7.64 1.59 2.19
CA PRO A 122 -8.64 2.48 2.79
C PRO A 122 -8.62 3.92 2.29
N SER A 123 -7.52 4.37 1.71
CA SER A 123 -7.41 5.73 1.13
C SER A 123 -7.91 5.80 -0.30
N GLY A 124 -7.93 4.68 -1.02
CA GLY A 124 -8.34 4.60 -2.42
C GLY A 124 -7.25 4.12 -3.37
N ASN A 125 -6.03 3.89 -2.90
CA ASN A 125 -4.94 3.39 -3.75
C ASN A 125 -5.23 1.97 -4.25
N LEU A 126 -4.89 1.73 -5.52
CA LEU A 126 -4.94 0.39 -6.08
C LEU A 126 -3.75 -0.43 -5.55
N VAL A 127 -4.05 -1.59 -4.99
CA VAL A 127 -3.05 -2.56 -4.51
C VAL A 127 -3.28 -3.88 -5.23
N ARG A 128 -2.25 -4.39 -5.88
CA ARG A 128 -2.32 -5.68 -6.57
C ARG A 128 -1.47 -6.70 -5.83
N ILE A 129 -1.92 -7.95 -5.80
CA ILE A 129 -1.21 -9.06 -5.18
C ILE A 129 -1.08 -10.17 -6.21
N ALA A 130 0.15 -10.59 -6.48
CA ALA A 130 0.46 -11.59 -7.49
C ALA A 130 0.95 -12.90 -6.84
N GLN A 131 0.62 -14.02 -7.46
CA GLN A 131 1.17 -15.32 -7.09
C GLN A 131 2.65 -15.37 -7.47
N ALA A 132 3.48 -15.73 -6.51
CA ALA A 132 4.90 -15.96 -6.75
C ALA A 132 5.12 -17.21 -7.59
#